data_151cd1508fbffe01f8906dc895967ee5
#
_entry.id   151cd1508fbffe01f8906dc895967ee5
#
_cell.length_a   1.000
_cell.length_b   1.000
_cell.length_c   1.000
_cell.angle_alpha   90.00
_cell.angle_beta   90.00
_cell.angle_gamma   90.00
#
_symmetry.space_group_name_H-M   'P 1'
#
loop_
_entity.id
_entity.type
_entity.pdbx_description
1 polymer ?
#
loop_
_entity_poly.entity_id
_entity_poly.type
_entity_poly.pdbx_seq_one_letter_code
_entity_poly.pdbx_strand_id
1 'polypeptide(L)'
;TFEKDKILFAMKIISYNVNGIRAAISKGFIEWLQQANPDVICLQEIKATEEQIPTLDLELAGYPYHYWYPATKKGYSGVAILSKVKPKNVVFGTGIQHMDFEGRNLRIDFDEISVMSLYLPSGTNIDRLDHKFKYMDDFQAYVDNLKKEIPNLVICGDYNICHEAIDIHDPIRNKTVSGFLPEERAWLDAFMKSGFIDTFR
;
A
#
# COMPACT_ATOMS: atom_id res chain seq x y z
N THR A 1 -32.11 15.92 23.67
CA THR A 1 -31.29 14.97 22.92
C THR A 1 -30.51 15.75 21.87
N PHE A 2 -29.26 16.12 22.23
CA PHE A 2 -28.34 16.72 21.27
C PHE A 2 -27.87 15.60 20.32
N GLU A 3 -28.31 15.60 19.06
CA GLU A 3 -27.60 14.93 17.98
C GLU A 3 -26.19 15.52 17.94
N LYS A 4 -25.19 14.70 18.28
CA LYS A 4 -23.79 15.03 18.02
C LYS A 4 -23.67 15.02 16.50
N ASP A 5 -23.60 16.20 15.91
CA ASP A 5 -23.16 16.34 14.53
C ASP A 5 -21.87 15.54 14.36
N LYS A 6 -21.95 14.40 13.66
CA LYS A 6 -20.76 13.68 13.21
C LYS A 6 -20.06 14.60 12.21
N ILE A 7 -19.08 15.36 12.71
CA ILE A 7 -18.15 16.03 11.82
C ILE A 7 -17.46 14.90 11.06
N LEU A 8 -17.84 14.71 9.80
CA LEU A 8 -17.10 13.85 8.89
C LEU A 8 -15.73 14.49 8.70
N PHE A 9 -14.74 14.01 9.44
CA PHE A 9 -13.35 14.35 9.16
C PHE A 9 -12.99 13.73 7.80
N ALA A 10 -12.89 14.57 6.78
CA ALA A 10 -12.35 14.17 5.49
C ALA A 10 -10.85 13.88 5.68
N MET A 11 -10.49 12.59 5.80
CA MET A 11 -9.11 12.15 5.91
C MET A 11 -8.46 12.16 4.53
N LYS A 12 -7.38 12.91 4.37
CA LYS A 12 -6.57 12.90 3.14
C LYS A 12 -5.54 11.77 3.22
N ILE A 13 -5.72 10.77 2.36
CA ILE A 13 -4.81 9.62 2.25
C ILE A 13 -4.05 9.71 0.92
N ILE A 14 -2.74 9.52 0.95
CA ILE A 14 -1.89 9.46 -0.24
C ILE A 14 -1.20 8.10 -0.30
N SER A 15 -1.06 7.55 -1.50
CA SER A 15 -0.22 6.39 -1.79
C SER A 15 0.93 6.80 -2.70
N TYR A 16 2.17 6.38 -2.38
CA TYR A 16 3.34 6.77 -3.14
C TYR A 16 4.42 5.67 -3.14
N ASN A 17 4.71 5.10 -4.31
CA ASN A 17 5.88 4.26 -4.49
C ASN A 17 7.12 5.15 -4.58
N VAL A 18 7.95 5.16 -3.53
CA VAL A 18 9.12 6.04 -3.40
C VAL A 18 10.38 5.49 -4.06
N ASN A 19 10.37 4.22 -4.48
CA ASN A 19 11.53 3.56 -5.08
C ASN A 19 12.85 3.80 -4.30
N GLY A 20 12.76 3.67 -2.97
CA GLY A 20 13.84 3.91 -2.03
C GLY A 20 13.68 5.22 -1.26
N ILE A 21 13.22 5.11 -0.01
CA ILE A 21 12.88 6.27 0.84
C ILE A 21 14.09 7.20 1.08
N ARG A 22 15.30 6.67 1.24
CA ARG A 22 16.50 7.48 1.46
C ARG A 22 16.80 8.39 0.26
N ALA A 23 16.66 7.85 -0.95
CA ALA A 23 16.81 8.63 -2.17
C ALA A 23 15.66 9.64 -2.37
N ALA A 24 14.44 9.27 -1.98
CA ALA A 24 13.31 10.20 -2.03
C ALA A 24 13.52 11.37 -1.07
N ILE A 25 13.95 11.11 0.17
CA ILE A 25 14.27 12.16 1.15
C ILE A 25 15.36 13.11 0.63
N SER A 26 16.44 12.58 0.07
CA SER A 26 17.52 13.43 -0.51
C SER A 26 17.07 14.28 -1.71
N LYS A 27 15.91 13.97 -2.29
CA LYS A 27 15.30 14.71 -3.41
C LYS A 27 14.11 15.59 -3.01
N GLY A 28 13.93 15.87 -1.72
CA GLY A 28 12.91 16.78 -1.22
C GLY A 28 11.58 16.12 -0.86
N PHE A 29 11.59 14.83 -0.50
CA PHE A 29 10.37 14.13 -0.08
C PHE A 29 9.73 14.77 1.16
N ILE A 30 10.53 15.24 2.12
CA ILE A 30 9.99 15.82 3.37
C ILE A 30 9.31 17.16 3.07
N GLU A 31 9.91 18.01 2.26
CA GLU A 31 9.35 19.30 1.84
C GLU A 31 8.07 19.09 1.03
N TRP A 32 8.07 18.10 0.12
CA TRP A 32 6.86 17.71 -0.62
C TRP A 32 5.77 17.19 0.32
N LEU A 33 6.12 16.35 1.31
CA LEU A 33 5.19 15.79 2.28
C LEU A 33 4.49 16.89 3.10
N GLN A 34 5.25 17.90 3.53
CA GLN A 34 4.72 19.07 4.24
C GLN A 34 3.76 19.88 3.35
N GLN A 35 4.09 20.09 2.07
CA GLN A 35 3.23 20.81 1.11
C GLN A 35 1.97 20.01 0.77
N ALA A 36 2.11 18.73 0.48
CA ALA A 36 1.00 17.83 0.17
C ALA A 36 0.07 17.64 1.38
N ASN A 37 0.65 17.65 2.59
CA ASN A 37 -0.03 17.68 3.87
C ASN A 37 -1.13 16.61 4.05
N PRO A 38 -0.89 15.32 3.72
CA PRO A 38 -1.88 14.27 3.97
C PRO A 38 -2.02 13.98 5.48
N ASP A 39 -3.15 13.39 5.87
CA ASP A 39 -3.34 12.86 7.22
C ASP A 39 -2.64 11.50 7.38
N VAL A 40 -2.66 10.69 6.31
CA VAL A 40 -1.99 9.39 6.21
C VAL A 40 -1.29 9.29 4.86
N ILE A 41 -0.07 8.76 4.85
CA ILE A 41 0.62 8.39 3.62
C ILE A 41 1.10 6.95 3.66
N CYS A 42 0.74 6.19 2.63
CA CYS A 42 1.17 4.81 2.39
C CYS A 42 2.35 4.81 1.41
N LEU A 43 3.48 4.24 1.82
CA LEU A 43 4.70 4.19 1.03
C LEU A 43 4.99 2.76 0.57
N GLN A 44 5.42 2.61 -0.67
CA GLN A 44 5.87 1.35 -1.25
C GLN A 44 7.31 1.47 -1.71
N GLU A 45 8.02 0.34 -1.76
CA GLU A 45 9.44 0.25 -2.11
C GLU A 45 10.34 1.14 -1.25
N ILE A 46 10.17 1.08 0.07
CA ILE A 46 11.00 1.88 0.99
C ILE A 46 12.49 1.50 0.92
N LYS A 47 12.82 0.21 0.67
CA LYS A 47 14.19 -0.32 0.48
C LYS A 47 15.16 0.08 1.59
N ALA A 48 14.67 0.25 2.81
CA ALA A 48 15.43 0.67 3.98
C ALA A 48 14.83 0.08 5.25
N THR A 49 15.66 -0.08 6.28
CA THR A 49 15.20 -0.33 7.65
C THR A 49 15.00 1.00 8.38
N GLU A 50 14.27 1.00 9.49
CA GLU A 50 13.93 2.21 10.23
C GLU A 50 15.19 2.98 10.68
N GLU A 51 16.24 2.26 11.11
CA GLU A 51 17.50 2.85 11.58
C GLU A 51 18.24 3.63 10.49
N GLN A 52 17.85 3.45 9.23
CA GLN A 52 18.44 4.15 8.08
C GLN A 52 17.67 5.42 7.68
N ILE A 53 16.59 5.76 8.41
CA ILE A 53 15.66 6.82 8.07
C ILE A 53 15.77 7.93 9.12
N PRO A 54 15.81 9.22 8.73
CA PRO A 54 15.81 10.34 9.66
C PRO A 54 14.39 10.55 10.22
N THR A 55 13.94 9.65 11.13
CA THR A 55 12.59 9.65 11.68
C THR A 55 12.25 10.95 12.40
N LEU A 56 13.23 11.57 13.08
CA LEU A 56 13.04 12.87 13.74
C LEU A 56 12.59 13.96 12.75
N ASP A 57 13.14 13.97 11.53
CA ASP A 57 12.73 14.97 10.52
C ASP A 57 11.29 14.76 10.07
N LEU A 58 10.81 13.51 10.04
CA LEU A 58 9.41 13.17 9.75
C LEU A 58 8.48 13.58 10.90
N GLU A 59 8.89 13.37 12.15
CA GLU A 59 8.15 13.82 13.33
C GLU A 59 8.03 15.35 13.34
N LEU A 60 9.12 16.07 13.08
CA LEU A 60 9.14 17.54 12.96
C LEU A 60 8.29 18.02 11.77
N ALA A 61 8.17 17.23 10.71
CA ALA A 61 7.28 17.50 9.58
C ALA A 61 5.80 17.25 9.90
N GLY A 62 5.46 16.79 11.12
CA GLY A 62 4.10 16.59 11.59
C GLY A 62 3.60 15.13 11.51
N TYR A 63 4.50 14.16 11.32
CA TYR A 63 4.15 12.73 11.24
C TYR A 63 4.77 11.94 12.41
N PRO A 64 4.29 12.11 13.64
CA PRO A 64 4.86 11.44 14.82
C PRO A 64 4.56 9.95 14.88
N TYR A 65 3.61 9.46 14.06
CA TYR A 65 3.25 8.05 14.00
C TYR A 65 3.69 7.49 12.66
N HIS A 66 4.82 6.77 12.66
CA HIS A 66 5.39 6.17 11.46
C HIS A 66 5.72 4.70 11.72
N TYR A 67 5.38 3.85 10.77
CA TYR A 67 5.51 2.41 10.88
C TYR A 67 6.20 1.89 9.64
N TRP A 68 7.26 1.11 9.84
CA TRP A 68 8.14 0.63 8.79
C TRP A 68 8.13 -0.88 8.76
N TYR A 69 7.82 -1.46 7.61
CA TYR A 69 7.84 -2.90 7.41
C TYR A 69 8.78 -3.26 6.27
N PRO A 70 10.09 -3.38 6.57
CA PRO A 70 11.10 -3.72 5.57
C PRO A 70 11.02 -5.20 5.18
N ALA A 71 11.54 -5.54 4.00
CA ALA A 71 11.80 -6.92 3.64
C ALA A 71 12.97 -7.49 4.46
N THR A 72 13.00 -8.81 4.63
CA THR A 72 14.13 -9.53 5.21
C THR A 72 15.42 -9.30 4.40
N LYS A 73 15.29 -9.21 3.08
CA LYS A 73 16.38 -8.86 2.18
C LYS A 73 16.64 -7.35 2.21
N LYS A 74 17.83 -6.96 2.63
CA LYS A 74 18.24 -5.54 2.71
C LYS A 74 18.17 -4.84 1.35
N GLY A 75 17.68 -3.60 1.33
CA GLY A 75 17.63 -2.75 0.13
C GLY A 75 16.59 -3.20 -0.90
N TYR A 76 15.62 -3.99 -0.51
CA TYR A 76 14.60 -4.57 -1.38
C TYR A 76 13.22 -4.36 -0.80
N SER A 77 12.18 -4.12 -1.66
CA SER A 77 10.77 -4.05 -1.26
C SER A 77 10.51 -3.17 -0.02
N GLY A 78 9.59 -3.60 0.84
CA GLY A 78 9.19 -2.93 2.06
C GLY A 78 8.10 -1.88 1.84
N VAL A 79 7.20 -1.76 2.82
CA VAL A 79 6.16 -0.73 2.86
C VAL A 79 6.25 0.05 4.16
N ALA A 80 5.66 1.25 4.17
CA ALA A 80 5.51 2.04 5.39
C ALA A 80 4.19 2.81 5.38
N ILE A 81 3.78 3.25 6.56
CA ILE A 81 2.68 4.20 6.74
C ILE A 81 3.13 5.28 7.71
N LEU A 82 2.96 6.54 7.32
CA LEU A 82 3.13 7.68 8.20
C LEU A 82 1.76 8.32 8.44
N SER A 83 1.50 8.73 9.68
CA SER A 83 0.23 9.32 10.08
C SER A 83 0.42 10.49 11.04
N LYS A 84 -0.44 11.50 10.93
CA LYS A 84 -0.57 12.59 11.90
C LYS A 84 -1.39 12.16 13.11
N VAL A 85 -2.30 11.21 12.91
CA VAL A 85 -3.22 10.72 13.93
C VAL A 85 -2.75 9.36 14.44
N LYS A 86 -2.78 9.19 15.77
CA LYS A 86 -2.41 7.92 16.40
C LYS A 86 -3.41 6.83 16.03
N PRO A 87 -3.01 5.74 15.37
CA PRO A 87 -3.88 4.60 15.16
C PRO A 87 -4.14 3.83 16.47
N LYS A 88 -5.26 3.13 16.53
CA LYS A 88 -5.58 2.22 17.64
C LYS A 88 -4.79 0.92 17.57
N ASN A 89 -4.54 0.46 16.34
CA ASN A 89 -3.85 -0.80 16.09
C ASN A 89 -2.94 -0.68 14.86
N VAL A 90 -1.88 -1.47 14.84
CA VAL A 90 -0.93 -1.60 13.72
C VAL A 90 -0.68 -3.06 13.46
N VAL A 91 -0.84 -3.50 12.22
CA VAL A 91 -0.67 -4.90 11.82
C VAL A 91 0.39 -4.98 10.73
N PHE A 92 1.47 -5.66 11.03
CA PHE A 92 2.59 -5.91 10.12
C PHE A 92 2.38 -7.25 9.43
N GLY A 93 2.24 -7.22 8.11
CA GLY A 93 2.03 -8.40 7.30
C GLY A 93 0.61 -8.96 7.35
N THR A 94 0.47 -10.17 6.86
CA THR A 94 -0.80 -10.91 6.74
C THR A 94 -0.90 -12.10 7.71
N GLY A 95 0.23 -12.49 8.33
CA GLY A 95 0.39 -13.74 9.07
C GLY A 95 0.73 -14.94 8.18
N ILE A 96 0.85 -14.73 6.86
CA ILE A 96 1.20 -15.76 5.87
C ILE A 96 2.67 -15.60 5.50
N GLN A 97 3.52 -16.51 5.94
CA GLN A 97 4.98 -16.37 5.89
C GLN A 97 5.53 -15.98 4.50
N HIS A 98 5.06 -16.63 3.42
CA HIS A 98 5.56 -16.34 2.07
C HIS A 98 5.12 -14.97 1.52
N MET A 99 4.12 -14.34 2.13
CA MET A 99 3.69 -12.96 1.82
C MET A 99 4.47 -11.93 2.63
N ASP A 100 4.87 -12.30 3.84
CA ASP A 100 5.34 -11.36 4.85
C ASP A 100 6.85 -11.11 4.81
N PHE A 101 7.66 -12.08 4.33
CA PHE A 101 9.13 -11.96 4.33
C PHE A 101 9.67 -10.83 3.43
N GLU A 102 8.86 -10.30 2.51
CA GLU A 102 9.23 -9.19 1.64
C GLU A 102 8.65 -7.83 2.11
N GLY A 103 7.98 -7.79 3.29
CA GLY A 103 7.47 -6.54 3.85
C GLY A 103 6.48 -5.82 2.93
N ARG A 104 5.43 -6.52 2.45
CA ARG A 104 4.56 -6.04 1.37
C ARG A 104 3.20 -5.54 1.82
N ASN A 105 2.85 -5.74 3.10
CA ASN A 105 1.54 -5.39 3.63
C ASN A 105 1.67 -4.80 5.03
N LEU A 106 1.12 -3.63 5.24
CA LEU A 106 1.07 -2.96 6.54
C LEU A 106 -0.28 -2.28 6.68
N ARG A 107 -0.95 -2.46 7.82
CA ARG A 107 -2.25 -1.87 8.10
C ARG A 107 -2.23 -1.10 9.42
N ILE A 108 -2.90 0.04 9.42
CA ILE A 108 -3.24 0.80 10.63
C ILE A 108 -4.76 0.93 10.75
N ASP A 109 -5.26 0.81 11.97
CA ASP A 109 -6.69 0.87 12.26
C ASP A 109 -7.00 2.11 13.11
N PHE A 110 -7.97 2.90 12.67
CA PHE A 110 -8.56 4.00 13.41
C PHE A 110 -9.95 3.61 13.94
N ASP A 111 -10.72 4.57 14.48
CA ASP A 111 -12.07 4.29 14.99
C ASP A 111 -13.05 3.85 13.90
N GLU A 112 -13.05 4.55 12.78
CA GLU A 112 -14.07 4.40 11.74
C GLU A 112 -13.52 3.81 10.44
N ILE A 113 -12.19 3.76 10.27
CA ILE A 113 -11.53 3.35 9.03
C ILE A 113 -10.21 2.64 9.30
N SER A 114 -9.90 1.66 8.49
CA SER A 114 -8.58 1.02 8.42
C SER A 114 -7.90 1.38 7.11
N VAL A 115 -6.60 1.64 7.16
CA VAL A 115 -5.77 1.99 6.00
C VAL A 115 -4.65 0.97 5.85
N MET A 116 -4.52 0.41 4.66
CA MET A 116 -3.53 -0.59 4.33
C MET A 116 -2.60 -0.10 3.22
N SER A 117 -1.30 -0.21 3.43
CA SER A 117 -0.28 -0.03 2.39
C SER A 117 0.09 -1.39 1.81
N LEU A 118 -0.13 -1.55 0.51
CA LEU A 118 0.14 -2.79 -0.24
C LEU A 118 1.21 -2.56 -1.30
N TYR A 119 2.13 -3.50 -1.43
CA TYR A 119 3.07 -3.58 -2.55
C TYR A 119 3.02 -4.98 -3.16
N LEU A 120 2.17 -5.18 -4.18
CA LEU A 120 2.01 -6.46 -4.83
C LEU A 120 3.32 -6.87 -5.54
N PRO A 121 3.71 -8.15 -5.54
CA PRO A 121 4.91 -8.59 -6.25
C PRO A 121 4.87 -8.25 -7.73
N SER A 122 6.02 -7.85 -8.30
CA SER A 122 6.21 -7.81 -9.75
C SER A 122 6.51 -9.21 -10.27
N GLY A 123 5.97 -9.56 -11.45
CA GLY A 123 6.21 -10.83 -12.13
C GLY A 123 7.15 -10.70 -13.33
N THR A 124 7.99 -9.66 -13.40
CA THR A 124 8.87 -9.40 -14.55
C THR A 124 9.92 -10.49 -14.82
N ASN A 125 10.32 -11.24 -13.80
CA ASN A 125 11.18 -12.41 -13.95
C ASN A 125 10.31 -13.67 -13.97
N ILE A 126 10.61 -14.62 -14.85
CA ILE A 126 9.84 -15.87 -15.06
C ILE A 126 9.58 -16.59 -13.72
N ASP A 127 10.61 -16.72 -12.88
CA ASP A 127 10.51 -17.37 -11.55
C ASP A 127 9.65 -16.59 -10.53
N ARG A 128 9.30 -15.34 -10.84
CA ARG A 128 8.50 -14.47 -9.96
C ARG A 128 7.01 -14.47 -10.30
N LEU A 129 6.63 -14.92 -11.49
CA LEU A 129 5.24 -14.88 -11.93
C LEU A 129 4.35 -15.81 -11.12
N ASP A 130 4.79 -17.04 -10.88
CA ASP A 130 4.07 -18.01 -10.03
C ASP A 130 3.93 -17.50 -8.59
N HIS A 131 4.99 -16.88 -8.06
CA HIS A 131 4.95 -16.24 -6.74
C HIS A 131 3.93 -15.10 -6.71
N LYS A 132 3.86 -14.29 -7.78
CA LYS A 132 2.90 -13.20 -7.89
C LYS A 132 1.47 -13.72 -7.88
N PHE A 133 1.14 -14.71 -8.69
CA PHE A 133 -0.21 -15.30 -8.73
C PHE A 133 -0.59 -15.92 -7.40
N LYS A 134 0.32 -16.69 -6.79
CA LYS A 134 0.07 -17.24 -5.45
C LYS A 134 -0.17 -16.14 -4.41
N TYR A 135 0.61 -15.06 -4.45
CA TYR A 135 0.41 -13.90 -3.57
C TYR A 135 -0.97 -13.27 -3.80
N MET A 136 -1.39 -13.09 -5.04
CA MET A 136 -2.67 -12.50 -5.42
C MET A 136 -3.85 -13.34 -4.86
N ASP A 137 -3.81 -14.66 -5.02
CA ASP A 137 -4.86 -15.58 -4.52
C ASP A 137 -4.93 -15.57 -3.00
N ASP A 138 -3.79 -15.67 -2.32
CA ASP A 138 -3.73 -15.67 -0.86
C ASP A 138 -4.11 -14.29 -0.28
N PHE A 139 -3.76 -13.20 -0.97
CA PHE A 139 -4.17 -11.86 -0.59
C PHE A 139 -5.68 -11.66 -0.71
N GLN A 140 -6.31 -12.17 -1.79
CA GLN A 140 -7.76 -12.15 -1.94
C GLN A 140 -8.43 -12.88 -0.76
N ALA A 141 -7.97 -14.10 -0.44
CA ALA A 141 -8.52 -14.87 0.66
C ALA A 141 -8.33 -14.16 2.03
N TYR A 142 -7.15 -13.55 2.24
CA TYR A 142 -6.86 -12.76 3.44
C TYR A 142 -7.82 -11.57 3.58
N VAL A 143 -8.00 -10.80 2.52
CA VAL A 143 -8.87 -9.62 2.54
C VAL A 143 -10.34 -10.00 2.64
N ASP A 144 -10.79 -11.09 2.02
CA ASP A 144 -12.16 -11.59 2.13
C ASP A 144 -12.51 -12.00 3.57
N ASN A 145 -11.54 -12.50 4.34
CA ASN A 145 -11.73 -12.73 5.76
C ASN A 145 -11.69 -11.42 6.55
N LEU A 146 -10.76 -10.54 6.24
CA LEU A 146 -10.59 -9.26 6.93
C LEU A 146 -11.83 -8.37 6.84
N LYS A 147 -12.50 -8.33 5.69
CA LYS A 147 -13.75 -7.55 5.49
C LYS A 147 -14.90 -7.94 6.41
N LYS A 148 -14.88 -9.15 6.96
CA LYS A 148 -15.91 -9.61 7.92
C LYS A 148 -15.80 -8.88 9.26
N GLU A 149 -14.60 -8.44 9.60
CA GLU A 149 -14.30 -7.76 10.86
C GLU A 149 -14.10 -6.26 10.66
N ILE A 150 -13.61 -5.84 9.50
CA ILE A 150 -13.25 -4.45 9.17
C ILE A 150 -14.05 -4.03 7.93
N PRO A 151 -15.23 -3.39 8.12
CA PRO A 151 -16.10 -3.01 6.99
C PRO A 151 -15.56 -1.83 6.19
N ASN A 152 -14.83 -0.91 6.82
CA ASN A 152 -14.32 0.30 6.19
C ASN A 152 -12.79 0.19 6.00
N LEU A 153 -12.37 -0.53 4.96
CA LEU A 153 -10.98 -0.77 4.63
C LEU A 153 -10.58 -0.03 3.35
N VAL A 154 -9.61 0.87 3.46
CA VAL A 154 -8.93 1.50 2.31
C VAL A 154 -7.62 0.77 2.07
N ILE A 155 -7.44 0.23 0.87
CA ILE A 155 -6.19 -0.39 0.44
C ILE A 155 -5.53 0.52 -0.59
N CYS A 156 -4.42 1.12 -0.19
CA CYS A 156 -3.58 1.95 -1.05
C CYS A 156 -2.34 1.16 -1.45
N GLY A 157 -1.86 1.33 -2.68
CA GLY A 157 -0.60 0.69 -2.98
C GLY A 157 -0.23 0.62 -4.45
N ASP A 158 0.87 -0.08 -4.68
CA ASP A 158 1.32 -0.45 -6.00
C ASP A 158 0.93 -1.90 -6.27
N TYR A 159 -0.06 -2.09 -7.10
CA TYR A 159 -0.58 -3.42 -7.46
C TYR A 159 0.27 -4.13 -8.51
N ASN A 160 1.23 -3.44 -9.14
CA ASN A 160 2.01 -3.97 -10.26
C ASN A 160 1.13 -4.57 -11.38
N ILE A 161 -0.07 -4.01 -11.55
CA ILE A 161 -1.05 -4.37 -12.58
C ILE A 161 -1.62 -3.10 -13.19
N CYS A 162 -1.53 -2.97 -14.50
CA CYS A 162 -2.32 -2.02 -15.28
C CYS A 162 -3.67 -2.68 -15.58
N HIS A 163 -4.76 -2.11 -15.06
CA HIS A 163 -6.08 -2.73 -15.15
C HIS A 163 -6.65 -2.64 -16.56
N GLU A 164 -6.72 -1.44 -17.11
CA GLU A 164 -7.32 -1.18 -18.41
C GLU A 164 -6.28 -0.84 -19.49
N ALA A 165 -6.68 -0.91 -20.74
CA ALA A 165 -5.80 -0.58 -21.87
C ALA A 165 -5.31 0.88 -21.84
N ILE A 166 -6.06 1.78 -21.20
CA ILE A 166 -5.68 3.19 -21.03
C ILE A 166 -4.57 3.37 -19.99
N ASP A 167 -4.35 2.38 -19.11
CA ASP A 167 -3.37 2.46 -18.03
C ASP A 167 -1.95 2.11 -18.46
N ILE A 168 -1.78 1.62 -19.69
CA ILE A 168 -0.50 1.15 -20.18
C ILE A 168 -0.17 1.74 -21.55
N HIS A 169 1.11 2.05 -21.75
CA HIS A 169 1.60 2.39 -23.07
C HIS A 169 1.65 1.14 -23.97
N ASP A 170 1.10 1.22 -25.17
CA ASP A 170 1.04 0.14 -26.17
C ASP A 170 0.43 -1.17 -25.60
N PRO A 171 -0.89 -1.22 -25.34
CA PRO A 171 -1.56 -2.38 -24.76
C PRO A 171 -1.50 -3.63 -25.67
N ILE A 172 -1.33 -3.45 -26.98
CA ILE A 172 -1.23 -4.57 -27.93
C ILE A 172 0.11 -5.30 -27.74
N ARG A 173 1.20 -4.54 -27.66
CA ARG A 173 2.54 -5.09 -27.47
C ARG A 173 2.72 -5.71 -26.08
N ASN A 174 2.13 -5.10 -25.06
CA ASN A 174 2.32 -5.50 -23.67
C ASN A 174 1.34 -6.58 -23.18
N LYS A 175 0.41 -7.07 -24.00
CA LYS A 175 -0.62 -8.05 -23.60
C LYS A 175 -0.09 -9.37 -23.03
N THR A 176 1.18 -9.69 -23.25
CA THR A 176 1.86 -10.90 -22.77
C THR A 176 2.97 -10.58 -21.75
N VAL A 177 3.02 -9.36 -21.25
CA VAL A 177 4.02 -8.91 -20.28
C VAL A 177 3.39 -8.83 -18.88
N SER A 178 4.09 -9.33 -17.85
CA SER A 178 3.61 -9.21 -16.48
C SER A 178 3.38 -7.74 -16.10
N GLY A 179 2.29 -7.51 -15.40
CA GLY A 179 1.71 -6.19 -15.15
C GLY A 179 0.56 -5.86 -16.10
N PHE A 180 0.37 -6.63 -17.18
CA PHE A 180 -0.77 -6.47 -18.09
C PHE A 180 -1.28 -7.80 -18.69
N LEU A 181 -0.94 -8.93 -18.06
CA LEU A 181 -1.46 -10.23 -18.47
C LEU A 181 -2.99 -10.28 -18.31
N PRO A 182 -3.71 -10.99 -19.20
CA PRO A 182 -5.16 -11.16 -19.05
C PRO A 182 -5.56 -11.70 -17.69
N GLU A 183 -4.79 -12.64 -17.13
CA GLU A 183 -5.03 -13.27 -15.84
C GLU A 183 -4.87 -12.27 -14.68
N GLU A 184 -3.87 -11.38 -14.72
CA GLU A 184 -3.67 -10.33 -13.73
C GLU A 184 -4.83 -9.33 -13.73
N ARG A 185 -5.28 -8.93 -14.91
CA ARG A 185 -6.42 -8.02 -15.10
C ARG A 185 -7.73 -8.65 -14.64
N ALA A 186 -7.97 -9.93 -15.00
CA ALA A 186 -9.13 -10.67 -14.56
C ALA A 186 -9.18 -10.84 -13.03
N TRP A 187 -8.02 -11.03 -12.39
CA TRP A 187 -7.93 -11.05 -10.94
C TRP A 187 -8.33 -9.69 -10.34
N LEU A 188 -7.85 -8.58 -10.90
CA LEU A 188 -8.19 -7.25 -10.39
C LEU A 188 -9.69 -6.94 -10.58
N ASP A 189 -10.30 -7.37 -11.70
CA ASP A 189 -11.76 -7.34 -11.89
C ASP A 189 -12.51 -8.11 -10.79
N ALA A 190 -12.04 -9.32 -10.47
CA ALA A 190 -12.64 -10.14 -9.43
C ALA A 190 -12.47 -9.51 -8.03
N PHE A 191 -11.29 -8.92 -7.78
CA PHE A 191 -10.99 -8.21 -6.56
C PHE A 191 -11.96 -7.03 -6.34
N MET A 192 -12.19 -6.21 -7.37
CA MET A 192 -13.18 -5.13 -7.30
C MET A 192 -14.60 -5.67 -7.05
N LYS A 193 -15.01 -6.69 -7.80
CA LYS A 193 -16.33 -7.33 -7.64
C LYS A 193 -16.56 -7.99 -6.27
N SER A 194 -15.49 -8.24 -5.52
CA SER A 194 -15.60 -8.79 -4.16
C SER A 194 -16.08 -7.76 -3.12
N GLY A 195 -16.38 -6.52 -3.53
CA GLY A 195 -16.95 -5.46 -2.70
C GLY A 195 -16.06 -4.24 -2.51
N PHE A 196 -14.98 -4.12 -3.29
CA PHE A 196 -14.16 -2.92 -3.34
C PHE A 196 -14.62 -1.96 -4.44
N ILE A 197 -14.31 -0.68 -4.25
CA ILE A 197 -14.56 0.39 -5.22
C ILE A 197 -13.22 1.00 -5.60
N ASP A 198 -12.93 1.06 -6.90
CA ASP A 198 -11.82 1.85 -7.40
C ASP A 198 -12.15 3.34 -7.21
N THR A 199 -11.39 4.03 -6.37
CA THR A 199 -11.60 5.45 -6.07
C THR A 199 -11.00 6.38 -7.12
N PHE A 200 -10.27 5.83 -8.08
CA PHE A 200 -9.70 6.58 -9.20
C PHE A 200 -10.66 6.64 -10.41
N ARG A 201 -11.56 5.64 -10.53
CA ARG A 201 -12.53 5.52 -11.64
C ARG A 201 -13.96 5.38 -11.17
#